data_18870ec910709ab3e97642292227ee54
#
_entry.id   18870ec910709ab3e97642292227ee54
#
_cell.length_a   1.000
_cell.length_b   1.000
_cell.length_c   1.000
_cell.angle_alpha   90.00
_cell.angle_beta   90.00
_cell.angle_gamma   90.00
#
_symmetry.space_group_name_H-M   'P 1'
#
loop_
_entity.id
_entity.type
_entity.pdbx_description
1 polymer ?
#
loop_
_entity_poly.entity_id
_entity_poly.type
_entity_poly.pdbx_seq_one_letter_code
_entity_poly.pdbx_strand_id
1 'polypeptide(L)'
;MIKKYVRQRNPRAGIYVVHRLDRETSGLLVFAKSEDIQHYMRDYWHQLVTKRTYIALAEGKFSKLSDTIITWFTEDKKTTMVYSSPIDDGGKKAVTHYKVIKQNEEYSLVELHLETGRTNQIRVHLASIGHPIVGDRKYGSNKPSKIDRLALHAIVLEFIHPITEQIVHFETSIPKIFTIK
;
A
#
# COMPACT_ATOMS: atom_id res chain seq x y z
N MET A 1 -4.76 -20.19 5.43
CA MET A 1 -4.11 -20.59 4.16
C MET A 1 -2.59 -20.68 4.31
N ILE A 2 -1.86 -19.59 4.60
CA ILE A 2 -0.38 -19.55 4.73
C ILE A 2 0.15 -20.56 5.76
N LYS A 3 -0.45 -20.63 6.95
CA LYS A 3 -0.06 -21.59 8.01
C LYS A 3 -0.11 -23.04 7.53
N LYS A 4 -1.12 -23.42 6.74
CA LYS A 4 -1.24 -24.76 6.14
C LYS A 4 -0.11 -25.01 5.13
N TYR A 5 0.17 -24.05 4.26
CA TYR A 5 1.25 -24.15 3.27
C TYR A 5 2.63 -24.31 3.90
N VAL A 6 2.97 -23.48 4.89
CA VAL A 6 4.28 -23.53 5.56
C VAL A 6 4.46 -24.82 6.37
N ARG A 7 3.41 -25.29 7.03
CA ARG A 7 3.43 -26.53 7.85
C ARG A 7 3.46 -27.81 7.03
N GLN A 8 3.15 -27.77 5.74
CA GLN A 8 3.37 -28.91 4.84
C GLN A 8 4.86 -29.26 4.73
N ARG A 9 5.75 -28.26 4.80
CA ARG A 9 7.21 -28.46 4.72
C ARG A 9 7.87 -28.60 6.08
N ASN A 10 7.34 -27.93 7.09
CA ASN A 10 7.81 -28.02 8.46
C ASN A 10 6.61 -27.87 9.43
N PRO A 11 6.12 -28.98 10.03
CA PRO A 11 4.95 -28.96 10.92
C PRO A 11 5.09 -28.03 12.14
N ARG A 12 6.32 -27.75 12.57
CA ARG A 12 6.63 -26.88 13.72
C ARG A 12 6.85 -25.42 13.33
N ALA A 13 6.81 -25.08 12.02
CA ALA A 13 7.08 -23.71 11.57
C ALA A 13 6.05 -22.72 12.12
N GLY A 14 6.54 -21.65 12.72
CA GLY A 14 5.78 -20.45 13.05
C GLY A 14 5.56 -19.56 11.82
N ILE A 15 4.59 -18.67 11.92
CA ILE A 15 4.34 -17.61 10.93
C ILE A 15 4.10 -16.35 11.70
N TYR A 16 4.98 -15.38 11.49
CA TYR A 16 5.00 -14.14 12.24
C TYR A 16 4.82 -12.96 11.28
N VAL A 17 3.80 -12.13 11.56
CA VAL A 17 3.46 -10.98 10.70
C VAL A 17 4.49 -9.87 10.91
N VAL A 18 5.19 -9.48 9.86
CA VAL A 18 6.18 -8.39 9.88
C VAL A 18 5.51 -7.04 9.63
N HIS A 19 4.70 -6.96 8.58
CA HIS A 19 3.96 -5.76 8.20
C HIS A 19 2.54 -6.10 7.78
N ARG A 20 1.76 -5.09 7.45
CA ARG A 20 0.35 -5.27 7.08
C ARG A 20 0.02 -4.56 5.77
N LEU A 21 -0.98 -5.09 5.08
CA LEU A 21 -1.77 -4.42 4.06
C LEU A 21 -3.14 -4.07 4.64
N ASP A 22 -3.82 -3.09 4.06
CA ASP A 22 -5.22 -2.82 4.39
C ASP A 22 -6.09 -4.02 4.01
N ARG A 23 -7.24 -4.18 4.66
CA ARG A 23 -8.10 -5.37 4.54
C ARG A 23 -8.41 -5.78 3.11
N GLU A 24 -8.60 -4.81 2.21
CA GLU A 24 -9.00 -5.05 0.82
C GLU A 24 -7.84 -4.84 -0.17
N THR A 25 -6.65 -4.43 0.31
CA THR A 25 -5.44 -4.32 -0.51
C THR A 25 -4.87 -5.71 -0.79
N SER A 26 -4.61 -6.01 -2.04
CA SER A 26 -3.93 -7.24 -2.45
C SER A 26 -2.44 -7.03 -2.69
N GLY A 27 -1.71 -8.10 -2.95
CA GLY A 27 -0.30 -8.03 -3.35
C GLY A 27 0.66 -8.68 -2.37
N LEU A 28 1.90 -8.22 -2.41
CA LEU A 28 3.02 -8.80 -1.68
C LEU A 28 2.95 -8.53 -0.19
N LEU A 29 3.12 -9.59 0.61
CA LEU A 29 3.15 -9.56 2.06
C LEU A 29 4.22 -10.52 2.57
N VAL A 30 5.10 -10.04 3.45
CA VAL A 30 6.19 -10.83 4.04
C VAL A 30 5.82 -11.31 5.43
N PHE A 31 6.18 -12.56 5.70
CA PHE A 31 6.08 -13.18 7.03
C PHE A 31 7.45 -13.72 7.44
N ALA A 32 7.82 -13.51 8.68
CA ALA A 32 9.00 -14.15 9.26
C ALA A 32 8.69 -15.60 9.68
N LYS A 33 9.71 -16.45 9.68
CA LYS A 33 9.62 -17.85 10.10
C LYS A 33 9.96 -18.04 11.58
N SER A 34 10.51 -17.02 12.24
CA SER A 34 10.78 -16.98 13.68
C SER A 34 10.35 -15.64 14.27
N GLU A 35 10.17 -15.62 15.58
CA GLU A 35 9.76 -14.45 16.34
C GLU A 35 10.89 -13.40 16.38
N ASP A 36 12.14 -13.84 16.59
CA ASP A 36 13.30 -12.95 16.60
C ASP A 36 13.45 -12.18 15.29
N ILE A 37 13.31 -12.87 14.13
CA ILE A 37 13.35 -12.23 12.81
C ILE A 37 12.15 -11.29 12.60
N GLN A 38 10.97 -11.63 13.14
CA GLN A 38 9.83 -10.73 13.09
C GLN A 38 10.13 -9.43 13.84
N HIS A 39 10.62 -9.52 15.07
CA HIS A 39 10.95 -8.36 15.91
C HIS A 39 12.00 -7.52 15.21
N TYR A 40 13.12 -8.13 14.80
CA TYR A 40 14.17 -7.44 14.07
C TYR A 40 13.66 -6.69 12.83
N MET A 41 12.88 -7.36 11.95
CA MET A 41 12.35 -6.74 10.75
C MET A 41 11.33 -5.63 11.05
N ARG A 42 10.57 -5.70 12.14
CA ARG A 42 9.64 -4.63 12.54
C ARG A 42 10.36 -3.41 13.07
N ASP A 43 11.36 -3.61 13.91
CA ASP A 43 12.12 -2.53 14.56
C ASP A 43 12.97 -1.77 13.53
N TYR A 44 13.54 -2.49 12.57
CA TYR A 44 14.39 -1.93 11.51
C TYR A 44 13.69 -1.82 10.15
N TRP A 45 12.34 -1.87 10.11
CA TRP A 45 11.57 -1.87 8.86
C TRP A 45 11.95 -0.76 7.88
N HIS A 46 12.12 0.46 8.37
CA HIS A 46 12.47 1.61 7.53
C HIS A 46 13.90 1.59 6.99
N GLN A 47 14.78 0.84 7.62
CA GLN A 47 16.18 0.70 7.21
C GLN A 47 16.33 -0.49 6.24
N LEU A 48 15.58 -1.56 6.50
CA LEU A 48 15.66 -2.78 5.70
C LEU A 48 14.89 -2.67 4.38
N VAL A 49 13.75 -2.02 4.36
CA VAL A 49 12.89 -1.96 3.18
C VAL A 49 13.30 -0.81 2.27
N THR A 50 13.89 -1.16 1.14
CA THR A 50 14.45 -0.23 0.15
C THR A 50 13.41 0.21 -0.87
N LYS A 51 12.40 -0.64 -1.18
CA LYS A 51 11.38 -0.30 -2.16
C LYS A 51 10.01 -0.90 -1.81
N ARG A 52 8.98 -0.05 -1.87
CA ARG A 52 7.57 -0.44 -1.77
C ARG A 52 6.79 0.28 -2.85
N THR A 53 6.38 -0.47 -3.87
CA THR A 53 5.60 0.08 -5.00
C THR A 53 4.20 -0.51 -4.97
N TYR A 54 3.23 0.35 -5.21
CA TYR A 54 1.83 -0.01 -5.32
C TYR A 54 1.29 0.41 -6.68
N ILE A 55 0.27 -0.29 -7.15
CA ILE A 55 -0.55 0.11 -8.30
C ILE A 55 -1.96 0.36 -7.79
N ALA A 56 -2.52 1.49 -8.18
CA ALA A 56 -3.91 1.82 -7.93
C ALA A 56 -4.64 2.17 -9.23
N LEU A 57 -5.89 1.78 -9.34
CA LEU A 57 -6.80 2.39 -10.30
C LEU A 57 -7.56 3.51 -9.56
N ALA A 58 -7.33 4.75 -9.95
CA ALA A 58 -7.94 5.93 -9.36
C ALA A 58 -9.02 6.51 -10.29
N GLU A 59 -9.98 7.22 -9.70
CA GLU A 59 -11.05 7.90 -10.45
C GLU A 59 -10.54 9.19 -11.09
N GLY A 60 -11.00 9.45 -12.32
CA GLY A 60 -10.73 10.67 -13.06
C GLY A 60 -9.35 10.71 -13.72
N LYS A 61 -9.15 11.79 -14.45
CA LYS A 61 -7.94 12.09 -15.19
C LYS A 61 -7.07 13.05 -14.39
N PHE A 62 -5.83 12.68 -14.14
CA PHE A 62 -4.86 13.52 -13.43
C PHE A 62 -4.35 14.63 -14.33
N SER A 63 -4.28 15.86 -13.81
CA SER A 63 -3.68 17.00 -14.49
C SER A 63 -2.16 16.94 -14.53
N LYS A 64 -1.55 16.39 -13.48
CA LYS A 64 -0.10 16.13 -13.40
C LYS A 64 0.16 14.64 -13.52
N LEU A 65 1.05 14.25 -14.42
CA LEU A 65 1.41 12.85 -14.65
C LEU A 65 2.32 12.26 -13.56
N SER A 66 2.96 13.10 -12.76
CA SER A 66 3.72 12.71 -11.57
C SER A 66 3.79 13.87 -10.59
N ASP A 67 3.73 13.56 -9.30
CA ASP A 67 3.91 14.54 -8.22
C ASP A 67 4.22 13.82 -6.90
N THR A 68 4.48 14.60 -5.85
CA THR A 68 4.64 14.14 -4.48
C THR A 68 3.56 14.74 -3.61
N ILE A 69 2.80 13.88 -2.92
CA ILE A 69 1.79 14.29 -1.95
C ILE A 69 2.42 14.26 -0.55
N ILE A 70 2.46 15.41 0.11
CA ILE A 70 2.96 15.58 1.46
C ILE A 70 1.84 16.17 2.30
N THR A 71 1.40 15.46 3.32
CA THR A 71 0.36 15.92 4.26
C THR A 71 0.64 15.40 5.67
N TRP A 72 -0.14 15.88 6.63
CA TRP A 72 -0.10 15.44 8.03
C TRP A 72 -1.39 14.72 8.37
N PHE A 73 -1.27 13.52 8.94
CA PHE A 73 -2.39 12.64 9.22
C PHE A 73 -2.79 12.67 10.68
N THR A 74 -4.08 12.87 10.91
CA THR A 74 -4.74 12.68 12.20
C THR A 74 -5.75 11.54 12.09
N GLU A 75 -5.86 10.72 13.14
CA GLU A 75 -6.78 9.59 13.19
C GLU A 75 -7.86 9.84 14.26
N ASP A 76 -9.10 9.79 13.86
CA ASP A 76 -10.24 9.74 14.79
C ASP A 76 -10.35 8.31 15.36
N LYS A 77 -10.06 8.17 16.64
CA LYS A 77 -10.07 6.88 17.35
C LYS A 77 -11.47 6.25 17.45
N LYS A 78 -12.56 7.02 17.33
CA LYS A 78 -13.93 6.50 17.41
C LYS A 78 -14.37 5.90 16.07
N THR A 79 -14.10 6.60 14.99
CA THR A 79 -14.52 6.20 13.64
C THR A 79 -13.44 5.45 12.89
N THR A 80 -12.20 5.44 13.40
CA THR A 80 -11.00 4.96 12.71
C THR A 80 -10.74 5.64 11.36
N MET A 81 -11.38 6.80 11.12
CA MET A 81 -11.12 7.63 9.95
C MET A 81 -9.78 8.32 10.09
N VAL A 82 -9.05 8.39 8.99
CA VAL A 82 -7.81 9.16 8.88
C VAL A 82 -8.10 10.38 8.01
N TYR A 83 -7.73 11.54 8.51
CA TYR A 83 -7.84 12.81 7.82
C TYR A 83 -6.45 13.32 7.46
N SER A 84 -6.33 14.06 6.36
CA SER A 84 -5.09 14.69 5.94
C SER A 84 -5.21 16.21 5.96
N SER A 85 -4.17 16.87 6.46
CA SER A 85 -4.02 18.33 6.41
C SER A 85 -2.83 18.68 5.52
N PRO A 86 -2.93 19.69 4.63
CA PRO A 86 -1.80 20.14 3.83
C PRO A 86 -0.76 20.94 4.64
N ILE A 87 -1.10 21.35 5.86
CA ILE A 87 -0.23 22.07 6.78
C ILE A 87 0.07 21.21 7.99
N ASP A 88 1.23 21.44 8.63
CA ASP A 88 1.59 20.77 9.88
C ASP A 88 0.69 21.27 11.02
N ASP A 89 -0.26 20.42 11.39
CA ASP A 89 -1.23 20.64 12.47
C ASP A 89 -0.95 19.75 13.70
N GLY A 90 0.29 19.21 13.79
CA GLY A 90 0.69 18.23 14.80
C GLY A 90 0.36 16.79 14.44
N GLY A 91 -0.17 16.54 13.25
CA GLY A 91 -0.40 15.22 12.70
C GLY A 91 0.88 14.46 12.34
N LYS A 92 0.75 13.22 11.93
CA LYS A 92 1.89 12.39 11.49
C LYS A 92 2.18 12.66 10.03
N LYS A 93 3.37 13.18 9.70
CA LYS A 93 3.80 13.41 8.32
C LYS A 93 3.68 12.13 7.48
N ALA A 94 3.08 12.26 6.31
CA ALA A 94 2.92 11.23 5.29
C ALA A 94 3.44 11.74 3.95
N VAL A 95 4.20 10.89 3.23
CA VAL A 95 4.81 11.22 1.93
C VAL A 95 4.57 10.08 0.96
N THR A 96 3.94 10.40 -0.18
CA THR A 96 3.66 9.46 -1.27
C THR A 96 4.03 10.10 -2.61
N HIS A 97 4.90 9.45 -3.36
CA HIS A 97 5.17 9.80 -4.76
C HIS A 97 4.23 9.03 -5.67
N TYR A 98 3.72 9.67 -6.70
CA TYR A 98 2.93 8.98 -7.70
C TYR A 98 3.39 9.28 -9.13
N LYS A 99 3.11 8.32 -10.03
CA LYS A 99 3.28 8.43 -11.47
C LYS A 99 2.11 7.79 -12.17
N VAL A 100 1.44 8.53 -13.06
CA VAL A 100 0.38 8.01 -13.91
C VAL A 100 1.00 7.17 -15.03
N ILE A 101 0.60 5.91 -15.12
CA ILE A 101 1.07 4.97 -16.15
C ILE A 101 0.20 5.07 -17.40
N LYS A 102 -1.11 5.12 -17.20
CA LYS A 102 -2.13 5.22 -18.26
C LYS A 102 -3.35 5.92 -17.69
N GLN A 103 -4.04 6.70 -18.51
CA GLN A 103 -5.31 7.33 -18.10
C GLN A 103 -6.25 7.54 -19.30
N ASN A 104 -7.52 7.66 -18.98
CA ASN A 104 -8.58 8.19 -19.84
C ASN A 104 -9.39 9.24 -19.05
N GLU A 105 -10.54 9.70 -19.55
CA GLU A 105 -11.34 10.71 -18.86
C GLU A 105 -11.97 10.20 -17.54
N GLU A 106 -12.16 8.89 -17.40
CA GLU A 106 -12.85 8.30 -16.23
C GLU A 106 -11.89 7.75 -15.19
N TYR A 107 -10.72 7.21 -15.59
CA TYR A 107 -9.82 6.46 -14.72
C TYR A 107 -8.35 6.73 -15.05
N SER A 108 -7.52 6.61 -14.02
CA SER A 108 -6.06 6.64 -14.11
C SER A 108 -5.45 5.43 -13.42
N LEU A 109 -4.55 4.73 -14.11
CA LEU A 109 -3.69 3.70 -13.53
C LEU A 109 -2.43 4.37 -13.01
N VAL A 110 -2.22 4.28 -11.70
CA VAL A 110 -1.21 5.07 -10.99
C VAL A 110 -0.24 4.15 -10.26
N GLU A 111 1.05 4.35 -10.47
CA GLU A 111 2.12 3.77 -9.67
C GLU A 111 2.42 4.69 -8.49
N LEU A 112 2.59 4.10 -7.28
CA LEU A 112 2.82 4.85 -6.06
C LEU A 112 4.00 4.28 -5.28
N HIS A 113 4.86 5.18 -4.80
CA HIS A 113 6.00 4.86 -3.95
C HIS A 113 5.85 5.53 -2.60
N LEU A 114 6.05 4.76 -1.52
CA LEU A 114 5.87 5.22 -0.16
C LEU A 114 7.21 5.50 0.52
N GLU A 115 7.46 6.74 0.97
CA GLU A 115 8.51 7.03 1.94
C GLU A 115 8.06 6.68 3.36
N THR A 116 6.82 7.01 3.69
CA THR A 116 6.20 6.71 4.99
C THR A 116 5.18 5.57 4.86
N GLY A 117 4.72 5.00 5.97
CA GLY A 117 3.73 3.91 5.99
C GLY A 117 2.62 4.16 7.01
N ARG A 118 1.82 5.22 6.80
CA ARG A 118 0.69 5.55 7.68
C ARG A 118 -0.54 4.73 7.33
N THR A 119 -1.44 4.55 8.29
CA THR A 119 -2.73 3.86 8.10
C THR A 119 -3.48 4.45 6.91
N ASN A 120 -3.91 3.61 5.96
CA ASN A 120 -4.66 4.00 4.76
C ASN A 120 -3.97 5.08 3.88
N GLN A 121 -2.65 5.25 3.97
CA GLN A 121 -1.94 6.40 3.41
C GLN A 121 -2.27 6.68 1.95
N ILE A 122 -2.14 5.69 1.06
CA ILE A 122 -2.41 5.85 -0.37
C ILE A 122 -3.86 6.27 -0.60
N ARG A 123 -4.79 5.63 0.11
CA ARG A 123 -6.23 5.87 0.00
C ARG A 123 -6.59 7.32 0.35
N VAL A 124 -6.09 7.78 1.50
CA VAL A 124 -6.29 9.16 1.99
C VAL A 124 -5.65 10.17 1.04
N HIS A 125 -4.41 9.94 0.63
CA HIS A 125 -3.69 10.84 -0.27
C HIS A 125 -4.38 10.99 -1.63
N LEU A 126 -4.74 9.89 -2.29
CA LEU A 126 -5.42 9.99 -3.60
C LEU A 126 -6.79 10.64 -3.47
N ALA A 127 -7.54 10.35 -2.41
CA ALA A 127 -8.81 11.01 -2.15
C ALA A 127 -8.64 12.53 -1.88
N SER A 128 -7.60 12.93 -1.15
CA SER A 128 -7.34 14.35 -0.81
C SER A 128 -7.01 15.22 -2.01
N ILE A 129 -6.50 14.62 -3.09
CA ILE A 129 -6.23 15.32 -4.36
C ILE A 129 -7.36 15.16 -5.39
N GLY A 130 -8.52 14.62 -4.98
CA GLY A 130 -9.72 14.48 -5.84
C GLY A 130 -9.74 13.25 -6.72
N HIS A 131 -8.83 12.29 -6.52
CA HIS A 131 -8.71 11.06 -7.31
C HIS A 131 -8.80 9.80 -6.42
N PRO A 132 -9.96 9.55 -5.75
CA PRO A 132 -10.09 8.38 -4.88
C PRO A 132 -9.88 7.08 -5.65
N ILE A 133 -9.47 6.04 -4.92
CA ILE A 133 -9.28 4.71 -5.51
C ILE A 133 -10.62 4.09 -5.84
N VAL A 134 -10.72 3.51 -7.02
CA VAL A 134 -11.91 2.77 -7.47
C VAL A 134 -12.23 1.64 -6.48
N GLY A 135 -13.50 1.57 -6.06
CA GLY A 135 -13.97 0.58 -5.09
C GLY A 135 -13.60 0.87 -3.63
N ASP A 136 -13.05 2.05 -3.33
CA ASP A 136 -12.79 2.46 -1.96
C ASP A 136 -14.08 2.92 -1.26
N ARG A 137 -14.66 2.04 -0.42
CA ARG A 137 -15.90 2.32 0.32
C ARG A 137 -15.73 3.29 1.50
N LYS A 138 -14.49 3.58 1.89
CA LYS A 138 -14.20 4.41 3.06
C LYS A 138 -13.80 5.84 2.68
N TYR A 139 -13.00 6.00 1.64
CA TYR A 139 -12.47 7.29 1.17
C TYR A 139 -12.87 7.60 -0.27
N GLY A 140 -13.52 6.66 -0.95
CA GLY A 140 -13.92 6.78 -2.34
C GLY A 140 -15.23 7.54 -2.54
N SER A 141 -15.57 7.74 -3.80
CA SER A 141 -16.89 8.21 -4.21
C SER A 141 -17.89 7.05 -4.21
N ASN A 142 -19.18 7.36 -4.01
CA ASN A 142 -20.27 6.38 -4.13
C ASN A 142 -20.61 6.02 -5.59
N LYS A 143 -19.70 6.24 -6.53
CA LYS A 143 -19.92 5.90 -7.94
C LYS A 143 -19.96 4.39 -8.13
N PRO A 144 -20.91 3.87 -8.88
CA PRO A 144 -20.92 2.46 -9.24
C PRO A 144 -19.63 2.09 -9.96
N SER A 145 -18.98 1.02 -9.54
CA SER A 145 -17.78 0.49 -10.19
C SER A 145 -17.98 -0.97 -10.56
N LYS A 146 -17.40 -1.39 -11.69
CA LYS A 146 -17.34 -2.80 -12.09
C LYS A 146 -16.36 -3.61 -11.23
N ILE A 147 -15.59 -2.93 -10.35
CA ILE A 147 -14.62 -3.54 -9.44
C ILE A 147 -15.23 -3.58 -8.03
N ASP A 148 -15.59 -4.78 -7.55
CA ASP A 148 -16.21 -4.99 -6.24
C ASP A 148 -15.25 -4.94 -5.05
N ARG A 149 -14.03 -4.51 -5.27
CA ARG A 149 -12.99 -4.42 -4.23
C ARG A 149 -12.17 -3.15 -4.40
N LEU A 150 -11.44 -2.80 -3.37
CA LEU A 150 -10.43 -1.73 -3.44
C LEU A 150 -9.41 -2.04 -4.56
N ALA A 151 -9.32 -1.15 -5.55
CA ALA A 151 -8.39 -1.27 -6.67
C ALA A 151 -6.98 -0.80 -6.30
N LEU A 152 -6.42 -1.40 -5.24
CA LEU A 152 -5.08 -1.16 -4.73
C LEU A 152 -4.31 -2.47 -4.59
N HIS A 153 -3.06 -2.50 -5.08
CA HIS A 153 -2.22 -3.69 -5.13
C HIS A 153 -0.75 -3.36 -4.84
N ALA A 154 -0.15 -4.06 -3.86
CA ALA A 154 1.28 -3.99 -3.56
C ALA A 154 2.04 -4.84 -4.59
N ILE A 155 2.66 -4.19 -5.58
CA ILE A 155 3.24 -4.86 -6.75
C ILE A 155 4.73 -5.19 -6.57
N VAL A 156 5.50 -4.32 -5.89
CA VAL A 156 6.92 -4.54 -5.61
C VAL A 156 7.22 -4.38 -4.13
N LEU A 157 7.98 -5.32 -3.61
CA LEU A 157 8.61 -5.22 -2.30
C LEU A 157 10.06 -5.65 -2.40
N GLU A 158 10.97 -4.76 -2.00
CA GLU A 158 12.40 -5.00 -1.95
C GLU A 158 12.93 -4.67 -0.57
N PHE A 159 13.76 -5.54 -0.03
CA PHE A 159 14.33 -5.35 1.30
C PHE A 159 15.67 -6.08 1.45
N ILE A 160 16.48 -5.64 2.40
CA ILE A 160 17.70 -6.32 2.83
C ILE A 160 17.30 -7.51 3.71
N HIS A 161 17.70 -8.71 3.31
CA HIS A 161 17.36 -9.93 4.06
C HIS A 161 18.09 -9.95 5.42
N PRO A 162 17.37 -10.13 6.54
CA PRO A 162 17.91 -9.88 7.88
C PRO A 162 19.03 -10.84 8.33
N ILE A 163 19.27 -11.94 7.60
CA ILE A 163 20.33 -12.91 7.92
C ILE A 163 21.45 -12.86 6.90
N THR A 164 21.11 -12.78 5.60
CA THR A 164 22.12 -12.84 4.52
C THR A 164 22.63 -11.48 4.10
N GLU A 165 21.97 -10.40 4.57
CA GLU A 165 22.26 -9.00 4.23
C GLU A 165 22.18 -8.68 2.74
N GLN A 166 21.67 -9.61 1.93
CA GLN A 166 21.48 -9.42 0.50
C GLN A 166 20.14 -8.75 0.21
N ILE A 167 20.10 -7.96 -0.85
CA ILE A 167 18.85 -7.39 -1.36
C ILE A 167 17.99 -8.51 -1.93
N VAL A 168 16.76 -8.58 -1.48
CA VAL A 168 15.73 -9.51 -1.97
C VAL A 168 14.63 -8.69 -2.62
N HIS A 169 14.36 -8.97 -3.89
CA HIS A 169 13.35 -8.29 -4.70
C HIS A 169 12.21 -9.25 -5.04
N PHE A 170 10.99 -8.81 -4.80
CA PHE A 170 9.76 -9.51 -5.19
C PHE A 170 8.89 -8.58 -6.02
N GLU A 171 8.36 -9.10 -7.11
CA GLU A 171 7.44 -8.41 -7.99
C GLU A 171 6.28 -9.32 -8.39
N THR A 172 5.11 -8.74 -8.58
CA THR A 172 3.93 -9.43 -9.11
C THR A 172 3.31 -8.62 -10.25
N SER A 173 2.48 -9.26 -11.07
CA SER A 173 1.82 -8.59 -12.18
C SER A 173 0.69 -7.67 -11.71
N ILE A 174 0.40 -6.63 -12.48
CA ILE A 174 -0.79 -5.78 -12.30
C ILE A 174 -2.04 -6.65 -12.44
N PRO A 175 -2.98 -6.58 -11.49
CA PRO A 175 -4.23 -7.34 -11.59
C PRO A 175 -4.99 -7.00 -12.88
N LYS A 176 -5.38 -8.02 -13.65
CA LYS A 176 -6.09 -7.85 -14.94
C LYS A 176 -7.34 -6.97 -14.84
N ILE A 177 -7.98 -6.94 -13.66
CA ILE A 177 -9.17 -6.14 -13.40
C ILE A 177 -8.88 -4.62 -13.35
N PHE A 178 -7.60 -4.19 -13.22
CA PHE A 178 -7.19 -2.77 -13.22
C PHE A 178 -6.96 -2.23 -14.64
N THR A 179 -7.66 -2.76 -15.61
CA THR A 179 -7.49 -2.39 -17.02
C THR A 179 -8.26 -1.12 -17.36
N ILE A 180 -7.57 -0.16 -17.98
CA ILE A 180 -8.17 1.01 -18.64
C ILE A 180 -8.29 0.67 -20.14
N LYS A 181 -9.50 0.67 -20.64
CA LYS A 181 -9.79 0.56 -22.08
C LYS A 181 -9.53 1.85 -22.81
#